data_409af695bb6f51ee53d9de88ec1f1162
#
_entry.id   409af695bb6f51ee53d9de88ec1f1162
#
_cell.length_a   1.000
_cell.length_b   1.000
_cell.length_c   1.000
_cell.angle_alpha   90.00
_cell.angle_beta   90.00
_cell.angle_gamma   90.00
#
_symmetry.space_group_name_H-M   'P 1'
#
loop_
_entity.id
_entity.type
_entity.pdbx_description
1 polymer ?
#
loop_
_entity_poly.entity_id
_entity_poly.type
_entity_poly.pdbx_seq_one_letter_code
_entity_poly.pdbx_strand_id
1 'polypeptide(L)'
;MIKNILKKIKENFKILIEKITGNKIVSDIIEAEKFGPKEKLDLLVIAPATGNFIAKLANGITDSTVTMATKASLRNNIPIVIGVSTNDGLGMNGKNIMNLINTKNIYFIPFGQDDFINKPN
;
A
#
# COMPACT_ATOMS: atom_id res chain seq x y z
N MET A 1 -22.87 -19.04 -1.19
CA MET A 1 -22.39 -19.46 0.16
C MET A 1 -20.99 -18.97 0.45
N ILE A 2 -19.98 -19.30 -0.33
CA ILE A 2 -18.57 -18.87 -0.11
C ILE A 2 -18.41 -17.35 -0.08
N LYS A 3 -19.05 -16.60 -0.99
CA LYS A 3 -18.99 -15.12 -1.00
C LYS A 3 -19.53 -14.50 0.29
N ASN A 4 -20.57 -15.08 0.88
CA ASN A 4 -21.13 -14.57 2.15
C ASN A 4 -20.22 -14.86 3.33
N ILE A 5 -19.55 -16.00 3.34
CA ILE A 5 -18.57 -16.36 4.38
C ILE A 5 -17.37 -15.40 4.30
N LEU A 6 -16.82 -15.16 3.11
CA LEU A 6 -15.71 -14.24 2.90
C LEU A 6 -16.08 -12.79 3.28
N LYS A 7 -17.29 -12.36 2.98
CA LYS A 7 -17.79 -11.05 3.39
C LYS A 7 -17.84 -10.93 4.91
N LYS A 8 -18.39 -11.93 5.59
CA LYS A 8 -18.47 -11.97 7.06
C LYS A 8 -17.09 -11.98 7.73
N ILE A 9 -16.13 -12.72 7.16
CA ILE A 9 -14.74 -12.74 7.65
C ILE A 9 -14.11 -11.35 7.52
N LYS A 10 -14.28 -10.68 6.39
CA LYS A 10 -13.77 -9.32 6.17
C LYS A 10 -14.37 -8.32 7.15
N GLU A 11 -15.68 -8.37 7.38
CA GLU A 11 -16.34 -7.49 8.35
C GLU A 11 -15.85 -7.73 9.77
N ASN A 12 -15.72 -8.98 10.20
CA ASN A 12 -15.19 -9.31 11.53
C ASN A 12 -13.74 -8.84 11.70
N PHE A 13 -12.93 -8.95 10.64
CA PHE A 13 -11.55 -8.49 10.65
C PHE A 13 -11.45 -6.96 10.76
N LYS A 14 -12.32 -6.21 10.06
CA LYS A 14 -12.41 -4.76 10.20
C LYS A 14 -12.75 -4.35 11.64
N ILE A 15 -13.79 -4.95 12.21
CA ILE A 15 -14.22 -4.68 13.59
C ILE A 15 -13.08 -4.94 14.58
N LEU A 16 -12.32 -6.03 14.39
CA LEU A 16 -11.19 -6.36 15.24
C LEU A 16 -10.08 -5.31 15.16
N ILE A 17 -9.72 -4.86 13.96
CA ILE A 17 -8.70 -3.82 13.76
C ILE A 17 -9.14 -2.51 14.40
N GLU A 18 -10.37 -2.08 14.17
CA GLU A 18 -10.91 -0.85 14.76
C GLU A 18 -10.92 -0.91 16.30
N LYS A 19 -11.25 -2.07 16.86
CA LYS A 19 -11.22 -2.29 18.31
C LYS A 19 -9.80 -2.22 18.89
N ILE A 20 -8.83 -2.77 18.19
CA ILE A 20 -7.42 -2.78 18.64
C ILE A 20 -6.79 -1.39 18.51
N THR A 21 -7.02 -0.73 17.38
CA THR A 21 -6.37 0.55 17.07
C THR A 21 -7.07 1.76 17.66
N GLY A 22 -8.37 1.62 18.01
CA GLY A 22 -9.22 2.75 18.37
C GLY A 22 -9.55 3.68 17.21
N ASN A 23 -9.14 3.34 15.98
CA ASN A 23 -9.34 4.15 14.80
C ASN A 23 -10.27 3.47 13.79
N LYS A 24 -11.07 4.27 13.09
CA LYS A 24 -11.94 3.79 12.02
C LYS A 24 -11.13 3.38 10.78
N ILE A 25 -11.51 2.27 10.17
CA ILE A 25 -10.91 1.85 8.89
C ILE A 25 -11.46 2.70 7.75
N VAL A 26 -10.55 3.30 6.99
CA VAL A 26 -10.87 3.98 5.73
C VAL A 26 -10.86 2.97 4.60
N SER A 27 -12.01 2.76 3.98
CA SER A 27 -12.18 1.80 2.87
C SER A 27 -12.74 2.44 1.60
N ASP A 28 -12.98 3.73 1.62
CA ASP A 28 -13.50 4.51 0.50
C ASP A 28 -12.40 5.41 -0.08
N ILE A 29 -12.37 5.50 -1.42
CA ILE A 29 -11.43 6.36 -2.15
C ILE A 29 -11.67 7.85 -1.82
N ILE A 30 -12.92 8.26 -1.66
CA ILE A 30 -13.28 9.65 -1.32
C ILE A 30 -12.80 10.01 0.08
N GLU A 31 -12.90 9.10 1.03
CA GLU A 31 -12.33 9.29 2.37
C GLU A 31 -10.80 9.38 2.33
N ALA A 32 -10.16 8.54 1.54
CA ALA A 32 -8.69 8.51 1.40
C ALA A 32 -8.13 9.80 0.77
N GLU A 33 -8.91 10.49 -0.06
CA GLU A 33 -8.50 11.78 -0.65
C GLU A 33 -8.33 12.89 0.39
N LYS A 34 -8.94 12.76 1.56
CA LYS A 34 -8.84 13.74 2.65
C LYS A 34 -7.49 13.74 3.35
N PHE A 35 -6.70 12.66 3.20
CA PHE A 35 -5.37 12.58 3.77
C PHE A 35 -4.44 13.64 3.18
N GLY A 36 -3.88 14.44 4.04
CA GLY A 36 -3.05 15.58 3.69
C GLY A 36 -3.77 16.92 3.75
N PRO A 37 -4.80 17.21 2.92
CA PRO A 37 -5.46 18.52 2.97
C PRO A 37 -6.34 18.72 4.22
N LYS A 38 -6.99 17.69 4.71
CA LYS A 38 -7.89 17.77 5.88
C LYS A 38 -7.37 17.01 7.09
N GLU A 39 -6.75 15.87 6.87
CA GLU A 39 -6.19 15.02 7.91
C GLU A 39 -4.67 14.94 7.69
N LYS A 40 -3.93 15.64 8.54
CA LYS A 40 -2.46 15.61 8.48
C LYS A 40 -1.95 14.28 9.01
N LEU A 41 -1.17 13.61 8.15
CA LEU A 41 -0.40 12.44 8.54
C LEU A 41 1.07 12.83 8.67
N ASP A 42 1.75 12.28 9.65
CA ASP A 42 3.21 12.42 9.78
C ASP A 42 3.94 11.47 8.84
N LEU A 43 3.35 10.30 8.59
CA LEU A 43 3.90 9.23 7.79
C LEU A 43 2.78 8.33 7.25
N LEU A 44 2.93 7.87 6.00
CA LEU A 44 2.12 6.79 5.45
C LEU A 44 2.96 5.53 5.29
N VAL A 45 2.56 4.44 5.91
CA VAL A 45 3.22 3.13 5.76
C VAL A 45 2.36 2.20 4.92
N ILE A 46 2.94 1.60 3.88
CA ILE A 46 2.30 0.63 3.01
C ILE A 46 3.03 -0.71 3.14
N ALA A 47 2.49 -1.58 3.95
CA ALA A 47 3.06 -2.89 4.22
C ALA A 47 1.93 -3.90 4.50
N PRO A 48 1.79 -4.95 3.68
CA PRO A 48 2.60 -5.29 2.52
C PRO A 48 2.22 -4.50 1.26
N ALA A 49 3.21 -4.10 0.46
CA ALA A 49 3.00 -3.53 -0.86
C ALA A 49 3.14 -4.60 -1.94
N THR A 50 2.04 -4.96 -2.56
CA THR A 50 2.01 -5.96 -3.63
C THR A 50 2.61 -5.43 -4.93
N GLY A 51 3.06 -6.33 -5.81
CA GLY A 51 3.55 -5.94 -7.14
C GLY A 51 2.53 -5.14 -7.95
N ASN A 52 1.24 -5.47 -7.84
CA ASN A 52 0.16 -4.72 -8.50
C ASN A 52 0.06 -3.28 -7.96
N PHE A 53 0.15 -3.09 -6.65
CA PHE A 53 0.17 -1.75 -6.06
C PHE A 53 1.39 -0.95 -6.53
N ILE A 54 2.58 -1.55 -6.50
CA ILE A 54 3.84 -0.93 -6.94
C ILE A 54 3.74 -0.50 -8.41
N ALA A 55 3.24 -1.38 -9.29
CA ALA A 55 3.04 -1.08 -10.70
C ALA A 55 2.05 0.07 -10.91
N LYS A 56 0.93 0.07 -10.20
CA LYS A 56 -0.06 1.16 -10.28
C LYS A 56 0.52 2.48 -9.82
N LEU A 57 1.20 2.50 -8.68
CA LEU A 57 1.80 3.71 -8.14
C LEU A 57 2.87 4.28 -9.10
N ALA A 58 3.75 3.45 -9.63
CA ALA A 58 4.79 3.85 -10.57
C ALA A 58 4.24 4.42 -11.89
N ASN A 59 3.03 4.02 -12.27
CA ASN A 59 2.37 4.48 -13.50
C ASN A 59 1.24 5.50 -13.24
N GLY A 60 1.12 6.02 -12.02
CA GLY A 60 0.16 7.06 -11.67
C GLY A 60 -1.30 6.61 -11.65
N ILE A 61 -1.56 5.30 -11.55
CA ILE A 61 -2.92 4.75 -11.51
C ILE A 61 -3.49 4.86 -10.10
N THR A 62 -4.61 5.54 -9.96
CA THR A 62 -5.28 5.83 -8.68
C THR A 62 -6.70 5.29 -8.69
N ASP A 63 -6.84 3.98 -8.56
CA ASP A 63 -8.12 3.26 -8.68
C ASP A 63 -8.52 2.50 -7.41
N SER A 64 -7.83 2.74 -6.30
CA SER A 64 -8.10 2.11 -5.01
C SER A 64 -7.88 3.06 -3.85
N THR A 65 -8.43 2.73 -2.69
CA THR A 65 -8.27 3.51 -1.46
C THR A 65 -6.80 3.75 -1.13
N VAL A 66 -5.96 2.71 -1.23
CA VAL A 66 -4.53 2.82 -0.90
C VAL A 66 -3.75 3.65 -1.92
N THR A 67 -4.05 3.54 -3.22
CA THR A 67 -3.41 4.37 -4.25
C THR A 67 -3.84 5.84 -4.14
N MET A 68 -5.09 6.09 -3.75
CA MET A 68 -5.58 7.44 -3.49
C MET A 68 -4.93 8.05 -2.24
N ALA A 69 -4.86 7.30 -1.14
CA ALA A 69 -4.18 7.76 0.08
C ALA A 69 -2.71 8.10 -0.20
N THR A 70 -2.03 7.27 -1.00
CA THR A 70 -0.64 7.49 -1.41
C THR A 70 -0.49 8.78 -2.23
N LYS A 71 -1.34 8.97 -3.23
CA LYS A 71 -1.34 10.18 -4.07
C LYS A 71 -1.61 11.45 -3.24
N ALA A 72 -2.62 11.40 -2.37
CA ALA A 72 -2.97 12.53 -1.50
C ALA A 72 -1.80 12.87 -0.56
N SER A 73 -1.15 11.87 0.01
CA SER A 73 0.02 12.04 0.88
C SER A 73 1.20 12.66 0.12
N LEU A 74 1.54 12.17 -1.06
CA LEU A 74 2.63 12.73 -1.89
C LEU A 74 2.38 14.20 -2.25
N ARG A 75 1.15 14.57 -2.60
CA ARG A 75 0.78 15.96 -2.90
C ARG A 75 0.97 16.90 -1.70
N ASN A 76 0.93 16.38 -0.49
CA ASN A 76 1.08 17.14 0.75
C ASN A 76 2.45 16.96 1.40
N ASN A 77 3.43 16.46 0.65
CA ASN A 77 4.80 16.21 1.11
C ASN A 77 4.91 15.27 2.32
N ILE A 78 3.93 14.39 2.50
CA ILE A 78 3.96 13.38 3.55
C ILE A 78 4.88 12.24 3.10
N PRO A 79 5.85 11.82 3.92
CA PRO A 79 6.74 10.72 3.60
C PRO A 79 5.97 9.40 3.55
N ILE A 80 6.35 8.53 2.63
CA ILE A 80 5.74 7.22 2.43
C ILE A 80 6.81 6.14 2.56
N VAL A 81 6.55 5.16 3.39
CA VAL A 81 7.42 3.99 3.57
C VAL A 81 6.74 2.77 2.96
N ILE A 82 7.43 2.07 2.09
CA ILE A 82 6.92 0.93 1.34
C ILE A 82 7.65 -0.35 1.74
N GLY A 83 6.90 -1.32 2.25
CA GLY A 83 7.37 -2.68 2.50
C GLY A 83 6.98 -3.59 1.34
N VAL A 84 7.94 -3.94 0.48
CA VAL A 84 7.70 -4.75 -0.71
C VAL A 84 7.34 -6.19 -0.35
N SER A 85 6.27 -6.69 -0.96
CA SER A 85 5.85 -8.09 -0.87
C SER A 85 5.35 -8.54 -2.25
N THR A 86 6.27 -9.01 -3.07
CA THR A 86 6.00 -9.49 -4.42
C THR A 86 7.00 -10.55 -4.85
N ASN A 87 6.57 -11.47 -5.70
CA ASN A 87 7.42 -12.55 -6.22
C ASN A 87 8.34 -12.09 -7.37
N ASP A 88 8.06 -10.93 -7.96
CA ASP A 88 8.76 -10.42 -9.14
C ASP A 88 9.45 -9.06 -8.91
N GLY A 89 9.85 -8.78 -7.68
CA GLY A 89 10.51 -7.54 -7.30
C GLY A 89 11.84 -7.31 -8.03
N LEU A 90 12.56 -8.39 -8.36
CA LEU A 90 13.78 -8.38 -9.18
C LEU A 90 13.50 -8.61 -10.66
N GLY A 91 12.27 -8.97 -11.02
CA GLY A 91 11.81 -9.21 -12.39
C GLY A 91 11.06 -8.00 -12.97
N MET A 92 9.82 -8.24 -13.43
CA MET A 92 9.00 -7.22 -14.12
C MET A 92 8.71 -5.96 -13.28
N ASN A 93 8.57 -6.10 -11.96
CA ASN A 93 8.36 -4.96 -11.07
C ASN A 93 9.66 -4.24 -10.68
N GLY A 94 10.83 -4.76 -11.01
CA GLY A 94 12.10 -4.11 -10.71
C GLY A 94 12.18 -2.68 -11.26
N LYS A 95 11.77 -2.47 -12.51
CA LYS A 95 11.69 -1.12 -13.10
C LYS A 95 10.75 -0.17 -12.36
N ASN A 96 9.62 -0.67 -11.90
CA ASN A 96 8.64 0.12 -11.13
C ASN A 96 9.21 0.53 -9.77
N ILE A 97 9.87 -0.39 -9.10
CA ILE A 97 10.57 -0.12 -7.82
C ILE A 97 11.66 0.93 -8.04
N MET A 98 12.48 0.79 -9.07
CA MET A 98 13.54 1.76 -9.37
C MET A 98 13.00 3.15 -9.69
N ASN A 99 11.89 3.24 -10.40
CA ASN A 99 11.21 4.52 -10.64
C ASN A 99 10.75 5.16 -9.33
N LEU A 100 10.18 4.37 -8.42
CA LEU A 100 9.68 4.86 -7.14
C LEU A 100 10.80 5.22 -6.17
N ILE A 101 11.93 4.52 -6.18
CA ILE A 101 13.11 4.86 -5.35
C ILE A 101 13.61 6.28 -5.67
N ASN A 102 13.51 6.70 -6.92
CA ASN A 102 13.91 8.05 -7.34
C ASN A 102 12.81 9.11 -7.12
N THR A 103 11.67 8.72 -6.61
CA THR A 103 10.56 9.65 -6.36
C THR A 103 10.71 10.29 -4.97
N LYS A 104 10.61 11.62 -4.91
CA LYS A 104 10.68 12.35 -3.65
C LYS A 104 9.63 11.85 -2.65
N ASN A 105 10.03 11.76 -1.40
CA ASN A 105 9.20 11.33 -0.26
C ASN A 105 8.75 9.86 -0.30
N ILE A 106 9.32 9.03 -1.16
CA ILE A 106 9.12 7.58 -1.14
C ILE A 106 10.38 6.89 -0.64
N TYR A 107 10.20 6.02 0.35
CA TYR A 107 11.27 5.26 1.01
C TYR A 107 10.88 3.79 1.03
N PHE A 108 11.84 2.92 0.79
CA PHE A 108 11.63 1.48 0.83
C PHE A 108 12.24 0.88 2.09
N ILE A 109 11.50 -0.03 2.72
CA ILE A 109 12.10 -0.93 3.72
C ILE A 109 13.06 -1.85 2.97
N PRO A 110 14.28 -2.06 3.46
CA PRO A 110 15.21 -3.01 2.85
C PRO A 110 14.54 -4.37 2.63
N PHE A 111 14.65 -4.91 1.44
CA PHE A 111 14.06 -6.20 1.07
C PHE A 111 15.07 -7.05 0.29
N GLY A 112 14.84 -8.35 0.30
CA GLY A 112 15.66 -9.33 -0.41
C GLY A 112 14.85 -10.57 -0.74
N GLN A 113 15.49 -11.51 -1.43
CA GLN A 113 14.88 -12.78 -1.79
C GLN A 113 14.68 -13.66 -0.53
N ASP A 114 13.45 -14.07 -0.27
CA ASP A 114 13.12 -14.89 0.91
C ASP A 114 13.44 -16.38 0.72
N ASP A 115 13.32 -16.89 -0.49
CA ASP A 115 13.58 -18.31 -0.82
C ASP A 115 14.38 -18.40 -2.12
N PHE A 116 15.65 -18.19 -1.99
CA PHE A 116 16.61 -18.15 -3.09
C PHE A 116 16.69 -19.47 -3.89
N ILE A 117 16.43 -20.61 -3.26
CA ILE A 117 16.52 -21.93 -3.87
C ILE A 117 15.25 -22.29 -4.64
N ASN A 118 14.08 -22.13 -4.00
CA ASN A 118 12.80 -22.58 -4.55
C ASN A 118 12.05 -21.48 -5.31
N LYS A 119 12.40 -20.21 -5.04
CA LYS A 119 11.79 -19.02 -5.68
C LYS A 119 12.90 -18.10 -6.16
N PRO A 120 13.61 -18.45 -7.22
CA PRO A 120 14.82 -17.73 -7.68
C PRO A 120 14.54 -16.36 -8.30
N ASN A 121 13.26 -16.01 -8.59
CA ASN A 121 12.86 -14.74 -9.21
C ASN A 121 11.85 -13.99 -8.37
#